data_cb88ee31836faf0181c511a7c2030ec5
#
_entry.id   cb88ee31836faf0181c511a7c2030ec5
#
_cell.length_a   1.000
_cell.length_b   1.000
_cell.length_c   1.000
_cell.angle_alpha   90.00
_cell.angle_beta   90.00
_cell.angle_gamma   90.00
#
_symmetry.space_group_name_H-M   'P 1'
#
loop_
_entity.id
_entity.type
_entity.pdbx_description
1 polymer ?
#
loop_
_entity_poly.entity_id
_entity_poly.type
_entity_poly.pdbx_seq_one_letter_code
_entity_poly.pdbx_strand_id
1 'polypeptide(L)'
;MEYNFKRIESEWQRRWREEGTYNVEVDESRPKFYVLDMFPYPSGAGLHVGHPLGYIASDIYSRYKRQSGFNVLHPMGYDAFGLPAEQYAIQTGQHPALTTEQNIARYREQLDKIGFSFDWRREVRTCDPEYYRWTQWAFAEMFGHYYDNTVQRAEPIGKLVAHLEAHGTEGLDAAQTAALSFTAAEWAAMDEREREQALQNWRLAFRADTQVNWCEALGTVLANDEVKDGLSVRGGYPVVQKRMKQWQLRVTAYAQRMLDGLDTLEWSDSLKEIQRNWIGRSVGAQVFFDIEGSERKLEVFTTRPDTIYGVTFMVIAPEHEWVGELTTKAARADVEQYVAQSKLRSERERIAQTRRVSGVATGSYAVN
;
A
#
# COMPACT_ATOMS: atom_id res chain seq x y z
N MET A 1 -5.21 6.37 -56.24
CA MET A 1 -4.32 6.95 -55.19
C MET A 1 -4.14 5.91 -54.10
N GLU A 2 -2.92 5.55 -53.85
CA GLU A 2 -2.62 4.61 -52.78
C GLU A 2 -2.78 5.32 -51.42
N TYR A 3 -3.53 4.71 -50.48
CA TYR A 3 -3.75 5.26 -49.16
C TYR A 3 -2.47 5.16 -48.32
N ASN A 4 -1.71 6.25 -48.21
CA ASN A 4 -0.47 6.32 -47.44
C ASN A 4 -0.73 6.72 -46.00
N PHE A 5 -1.10 5.75 -45.16
CA PHE A 5 -1.42 5.98 -43.75
C PHE A 5 -0.25 6.58 -42.96
N LYS A 6 0.99 6.14 -43.20
CA LYS A 6 2.17 6.65 -42.52
C LYS A 6 2.37 8.16 -42.70
N ARG A 7 2.17 8.65 -43.93
CA ARG A 7 2.24 10.09 -44.22
C ARG A 7 1.12 10.86 -43.51
N ILE A 8 -0.10 10.32 -43.56
CA ILE A 8 -1.27 10.95 -42.94
C ILE A 8 -1.12 11.03 -41.42
N GLU A 9 -0.73 9.93 -40.79
CA GLU A 9 -0.51 9.87 -39.33
C GLU A 9 0.58 10.85 -38.90
N SER A 10 1.72 10.86 -39.56
CA SER A 10 2.82 11.79 -39.22
C SER A 10 2.43 13.27 -39.40
N GLU A 11 1.67 13.59 -40.44
CA GLU A 11 1.16 14.93 -40.70
C GLU A 11 0.23 15.37 -39.57
N TRP A 12 -0.76 14.54 -39.18
CA TRP A 12 -1.72 14.88 -38.15
C TRP A 12 -1.10 14.95 -36.75
N GLN A 13 -0.20 14.02 -36.41
CA GLN A 13 0.54 14.09 -35.14
C GLN A 13 1.38 15.36 -35.04
N ARG A 14 2.01 15.79 -36.14
CA ARG A 14 2.75 17.06 -36.18
C ARG A 14 1.81 18.24 -35.95
N ARG A 15 0.66 18.30 -36.64
CA ARG A 15 -0.34 19.37 -36.50
C ARG A 15 -0.87 19.45 -35.07
N TRP A 16 -1.28 18.34 -34.47
CA TRP A 16 -1.79 18.32 -33.11
C TRP A 16 -0.81 18.90 -32.10
N ARG A 17 0.48 18.65 -32.28
CA ARG A 17 1.52 19.25 -31.42
C ARG A 17 1.71 20.74 -31.68
N GLU A 18 1.82 21.15 -32.94
CA GLU A 18 2.09 22.54 -33.31
C GLU A 18 0.90 23.46 -32.98
N GLU A 19 -0.33 23.00 -33.20
CA GLU A 19 -1.55 23.73 -32.92
C GLU A 19 -2.01 23.63 -31.45
N GLY A 20 -1.38 22.77 -30.65
CA GLY A 20 -1.78 22.52 -29.28
C GLY A 20 -3.21 21.99 -29.14
N THR A 21 -3.65 21.13 -30.08
CA THR A 21 -5.04 20.68 -30.21
C THR A 21 -5.63 20.09 -28.92
N TYR A 22 -4.79 19.47 -28.11
CA TYR A 22 -5.20 18.81 -26.87
C TYR A 22 -4.87 19.62 -25.61
N ASN A 23 -4.29 20.79 -25.78
CA ASN A 23 -4.03 21.70 -24.68
C ASN A 23 -5.35 22.23 -24.11
N VAL A 24 -5.47 22.26 -22.79
CA VAL A 24 -6.69 22.70 -22.10
C VAL A 24 -6.38 23.81 -21.10
N GLU A 25 -7.20 24.85 -21.14
CA GLU A 25 -7.25 25.89 -20.14
C GLU A 25 -8.56 25.80 -19.34
N VAL A 26 -8.61 26.44 -18.18
CA VAL A 26 -9.84 26.52 -17.40
C VAL A 26 -10.89 27.31 -18.21
N ASP A 27 -12.00 26.66 -18.50
CA ASP A 27 -13.12 27.25 -19.25
C ASP A 27 -14.43 26.89 -18.54
N GLU A 28 -14.96 27.82 -17.77
CA GLU A 28 -16.19 27.64 -16.99
C GLU A 28 -17.47 27.63 -17.85
N SER A 29 -17.38 28.04 -19.12
CA SER A 29 -18.51 28.03 -20.06
C SER A 29 -18.85 26.65 -20.59
N ARG A 30 -17.93 25.66 -20.42
CA ARG A 30 -18.11 24.28 -20.87
C ARG A 30 -18.08 23.31 -19.69
N PRO A 31 -18.84 22.24 -19.74
CA PRO A 31 -18.75 21.18 -18.71
C PRO A 31 -17.36 20.57 -18.71
N LYS A 32 -16.74 20.52 -17.54
CA LYS A 32 -15.42 19.95 -17.40
C LYS A 32 -15.47 18.41 -17.38
N PHE A 33 -14.45 17.79 -17.93
CA PHE A 33 -14.24 16.36 -17.86
C PHE A 33 -12.76 16.05 -17.62
N TYR A 34 -12.48 15.19 -16.65
CA TYR A 34 -11.12 14.80 -16.28
C TYR A 34 -10.92 13.31 -16.56
N VAL A 35 -9.91 12.97 -17.36
CA VAL A 35 -9.50 11.61 -17.67
C VAL A 35 -8.11 11.40 -17.08
N LEU A 36 -8.00 10.44 -16.17
CA LEU A 36 -6.73 10.11 -15.50
C LEU A 36 -6.32 8.68 -15.84
N ASP A 37 -5.15 8.54 -16.41
CA ASP A 37 -4.48 7.25 -16.62
C ASP A 37 -3.48 6.96 -15.52
N MET A 38 -3.19 5.68 -15.31
CA MET A 38 -2.10 5.25 -14.45
C MET A 38 -0.77 5.58 -15.15
N PHE A 39 0.08 6.37 -14.49
CA PHE A 39 1.39 6.73 -15.03
C PHE A 39 2.30 5.50 -15.13
N PRO A 40 3.01 5.32 -16.26
CA PRO A 40 3.95 4.22 -16.41
C PRO A 40 5.22 4.45 -15.57
N TYR A 41 5.83 3.36 -15.12
CA TYR A 41 7.20 3.39 -14.61
C TYR A 41 8.18 3.46 -15.78
N PRO A 42 9.05 4.47 -15.89
CA PRO A 42 10.08 4.56 -16.94
C PRO A 42 11.28 3.63 -16.60
N SER A 43 10.99 2.36 -16.30
CA SER A 43 11.96 1.37 -15.82
C SER A 43 12.66 0.58 -16.90
N GLY A 44 12.28 0.75 -18.16
CA GLY A 44 12.82 0.03 -19.30
C GLY A 44 13.05 0.92 -20.52
N ALA A 45 13.70 0.37 -21.54
CA ALA A 45 14.06 1.08 -22.77
C ALA A 45 12.87 1.43 -23.68
N GLY A 46 11.63 1.26 -23.22
CA GLY A 46 10.41 1.59 -23.95
C GLY A 46 9.17 0.94 -23.36
N LEU A 47 8.02 1.32 -23.94
CA LEU A 47 6.71 0.78 -23.59
C LEU A 47 6.61 -0.71 -23.98
N HIS A 48 5.93 -1.50 -23.18
CA HIS A 48 5.43 -2.81 -23.57
C HIS A 48 3.94 -2.72 -23.94
N VAL A 49 3.40 -3.73 -24.61
CA VAL A 49 2.01 -3.74 -25.12
C VAL A 49 0.93 -3.56 -24.05
N GLY A 50 1.22 -3.86 -22.81
CA GLY A 50 0.30 -3.65 -21.68
C GLY A 50 0.04 -2.17 -21.37
N HIS A 51 0.99 -1.27 -21.63
CA HIS A 51 0.80 0.16 -21.37
C HIS A 51 -0.31 0.78 -22.25
N PRO A 52 -0.27 0.63 -23.61
CA PRO A 52 -1.30 1.22 -24.45
C PRO A 52 -2.69 0.64 -24.21
N LEU A 53 -2.81 -0.58 -23.68
CA LEU A 53 -4.08 -1.26 -23.51
C LEU A 53 -5.09 -0.42 -22.69
N GLY A 54 -4.64 0.14 -21.57
CA GLY A 54 -5.46 1.07 -20.78
C GLY A 54 -5.65 2.43 -21.45
N TYR A 55 -4.55 2.99 -21.98
CA TYR A 55 -4.54 4.33 -22.56
C TYR A 55 -5.40 4.48 -23.82
N ILE A 56 -5.56 3.41 -24.62
CA ILE A 56 -6.43 3.43 -25.80
C ILE A 56 -7.89 3.66 -25.40
N ALA A 57 -8.38 2.99 -24.36
CA ALA A 57 -9.75 3.13 -23.91
C ALA A 57 -10.04 4.54 -23.38
N SER A 58 -9.17 5.07 -22.53
CA SER A 58 -9.29 6.43 -21.97
C SER A 58 -9.15 7.51 -23.04
N ASP A 59 -8.25 7.32 -24.04
CA ASP A 59 -8.08 8.26 -25.15
C ASP A 59 -9.31 8.32 -26.07
N ILE A 60 -9.90 7.17 -26.40
CA ILE A 60 -11.14 7.12 -27.16
C ILE A 60 -12.25 7.89 -26.44
N TYR A 61 -12.39 7.65 -25.14
CA TYR A 61 -13.41 8.30 -24.34
C TYR A 61 -13.14 9.82 -24.18
N SER A 62 -11.89 10.20 -24.02
CA SER A 62 -11.42 11.58 -23.97
C SER A 62 -11.78 12.34 -25.26
N ARG A 63 -11.53 11.73 -26.43
CA ARG A 63 -11.89 12.31 -27.73
C ARG A 63 -13.39 12.43 -27.91
N TYR A 64 -14.16 11.41 -27.53
CA TYR A 64 -15.61 11.45 -27.55
C TYR A 64 -16.17 12.63 -26.73
N LYS A 65 -15.70 12.78 -25.49
CA LYS A 65 -16.14 13.89 -24.61
C LYS A 65 -15.76 15.25 -25.20
N ARG A 66 -14.55 15.38 -25.75
CA ARG A 66 -14.12 16.64 -26.40
C ARG A 66 -15.01 17.01 -27.59
N GLN A 67 -15.34 16.02 -28.43
CA GLN A 67 -16.27 16.24 -29.57
C GLN A 67 -17.71 16.51 -29.11
N SER A 68 -18.08 16.06 -27.92
CA SER A 68 -19.38 16.33 -27.29
C SER A 68 -19.45 17.70 -26.57
N GLY A 69 -18.42 18.55 -26.72
CA GLY A 69 -18.42 19.92 -26.20
C GLY A 69 -17.85 20.06 -24.78
N PHE A 70 -17.31 19.02 -24.18
CA PHE A 70 -16.68 19.12 -22.85
C PHE A 70 -15.30 19.78 -22.93
N ASN A 71 -14.92 20.48 -21.86
CA ASN A 71 -13.54 20.89 -21.61
C ASN A 71 -12.79 19.73 -20.95
N VAL A 72 -11.95 19.03 -21.71
CA VAL A 72 -11.37 17.74 -21.30
C VAL A 72 -9.91 17.91 -20.91
N LEU A 73 -9.59 17.68 -19.65
CA LEU A 73 -8.23 17.51 -19.16
C LEU A 73 -7.84 16.02 -19.20
N HIS A 74 -6.84 15.70 -20.04
CA HIS A 74 -6.26 14.37 -20.16
C HIS A 74 -4.74 14.47 -19.99
N PRO A 75 -4.23 14.50 -18.73
CA PRO A 75 -2.81 14.60 -18.46
C PRO A 75 -2.11 13.25 -18.60
N MET A 76 -0.80 13.27 -18.72
CA MET A 76 0.08 12.11 -18.62
C MET A 76 1.29 12.45 -17.75
N GLY A 77 1.95 11.42 -17.24
CA GLY A 77 3.15 11.57 -16.43
C GLY A 77 3.93 10.29 -16.30
N TYR A 78 4.88 10.28 -15.38
CA TYR A 78 5.76 9.15 -15.13
C TYR A 78 5.94 8.95 -13.63
N ASP A 79 5.72 7.72 -13.18
CA ASP A 79 6.09 7.30 -11.83
C ASP A 79 7.57 6.95 -11.83
N ALA A 80 8.40 7.97 -11.54
CA ALA A 80 9.80 7.99 -11.91
C ALA A 80 10.78 7.64 -10.79
N PHE A 81 10.29 7.26 -9.59
CA PHE A 81 11.08 6.62 -8.55
C PHE A 81 11.01 5.10 -8.68
N GLY A 82 12.01 4.39 -8.19
CA GLY A 82 11.89 2.95 -8.03
C GLY A 82 13.18 2.16 -8.13
N LEU A 83 13.13 0.97 -7.56
CA LEU A 83 14.21 -0.02 -7.51
C LEU A 83 14.87 -0.33 -8.88
N PRO A 84 14.16 -0.40 -10.02
CA PRO A 84 14.79 -0.66 -11.31
C PRO A 84 15.86 0.37 -11.70
N ALA A 85 15.58 1.66 -11.52
CA ALA A 85 16.54 2.72 -11.82
C ALA A 85 17.71 2.72 -10.84
N GLU A 86 17.45 2.47 -9.55
CA GLU A 86 18.47 2.39 -8.51
C GLU A 86 19.43 1.21 -8.75
N GLN A 87 18.90 0.03 -9.05
CA GLN A 87 19.73 -1.15 -9.33
C GLN A 87 20.55 -1.00 -10.61
N TYR A 88 20.00 -0.38 -11.64
CA TYR A 88 20.76 -0.05 -12.86
C TYR A 88 21.91 0.93 -12.55
N ALA A 89 21.65 1.91 -11.70
CA ALA A 89 22.66 2.86 -11.25
C ALA A 89 23.81 2.17 -10.49
N ILE A 90 23.50 1.24 -9.58
CA ILE A 90 24.50 0.45 -8.85
C ILE A 90 25.35 -0.38 -9.82
N GLN A 91 24.72 -1.05 -10.79
CA GLN A 91 25.41 -1.91 -11.76
C GLN A 91 26.32 -1.16 -12.73
N THR A 92 25.91 0.04 -13.13
CA THR A 92 26.59 0.81 -14.19
C THR A 92 27.42 1.97 -13.66
N GLY A 93 27.26 2.35 -12.39
CA GLY A 93 27.86 3.55 -11.82
C GLY A 93 27.27 4.87 -12.33
N GLN A 94 26.14 4.83 -13.07
CA GLN A 94 25.44 6.01 -13.58
C GLN A 94 24.43 6.53 -12.54
N HIS A 95 24.29 7.87 -12.48
CA HIS A 95 23.24 8.44 -11.64
C HIS A 95 21.85 8.06 -12.14
N PRO A 96 20.90 7.64 -11.28
CA PRO A 96 19.57 7.18 -11.68
C PRO A 96 18.80 8.17 -12.57
N ALA A 97 18.96 9.48 -12.33
CA ALA A 97 18.28 10.53 -13.09
C ALA A 97 18.59 10.45 -14.59
N LEU A 98 19.84 10.14 -14.96
CA LEU A 98 20.24 10.08 -16.38
C LEU A 98 19.46 9.01 -17.14
N THR A 99 19.38 7.81 -16.57
CA THR A 99 18.62 6.70 -17.17
C THR A 99 17.13 7.01 -17.19
N THR A 100 16.60 7.57 -16.09
CA THR A 100 15.20 7.96 -15.99
C THR A 100 14.82 8.97 -17.07
N GLU A 101 15.61 10.02 -17.27
CA GLU A 101 15.38 11.01 -18.34
C GLU A 101 15.38 10.40 -19.75
N GLN A 102 16.34 9.51 -20.04
CA GLN A 102 16.40 8.81 -21.32
C GLN A 102 15.18 7.95 -21.55
N ASN A 103 14.75 7.22 -20.53
CA ASN A 103 13.57 6.37 -20.60
C ASN A 103 12.29 7.21 -20.76
N ILE A 104 12.12 8.29 -20.02
CA ILE A 104 11.00 9.23 -20.16
C ILE A 104 10.93 9.77 -21.58
N ALA A 105 12.05 10.24 -22.15
CA ALA A 105 12.10 10.73 -23.50
C ALA A 105 11.65 9.65 -24.52
N ARG A 106 12.09 8.42 -24.31
CA ARG A 106 11.71 7.29 -25.14
C ARG A 106 10.23 6.92 -25.04
N TYR A 107 9.69 6.87 -23.83
CA TYR A 107 8.26 6.62 -23.57
C TYR A 107 7.41 7.71 -24.21
N ARG A 108 7.80 8.98 -24.04
CA ARG A 108 7.12 10.11 -24.64
C ARG A 108 7.08 10.00 -26.17
N GLU A 109 8.21 9.70 -26.81
CA GLU A 109 8.27 9.49 -28.27
C GLU A 109 7.32 8.39 -28.73
N GLN A 110 7.25 7.27 -27.99
CA GLN A 110 6.37 6.16 -28.33
C GLN A 110 4.87 6.50 -28.16
N LEU A 111 4.51 7.17 -27.08
CA LEU A 111 3.14 7.64 -26.83
C LEU A 111 2.69 8.65 -27.91
N ASP A 112 3.58 9.55 -28.30
CA ASP A 112 3.33 10.51 -29.40
C ASP A 112 3.12 9.80 -30.74
N LYS A 113 3.87 8.72 -31.03
CA LYS A 113 3.71 7.92 -32.25
C LYS A 113 2.39 7.15 -32.31
N ILE A 114 1.83 6.75 -31.16
CA ILE A 114 0.50 6.15 -31.08
C ILE A 114 -0.57 7.24 -31.33
N GLY A 115 -0.25 8.49 -31.02
CA GLY A 115 -1.12 9.65 -31.30
C GLY A 115 -2.17 9.90 -30.23
N PHE A 116 -1.89 9.61 -28.97
CA PHE A 116 -2.79 9.91 -27.85
C PHE A 116 -3.07 11.41 -27.69
N SER A 117 -4.24 11.74 -27.16
CA SER A 117 -4.73 13.11 -26.96
C SER A 117 -4.36 13.68 -25.58
N PHE A 118 -3.13 13.47 -25.13
CA PHE A 118 -2.65 14.01 -23.87
C PHE A 118 -2.32 15.50 -23.95
N ASP A 119 -2.63 16.24 -22.88
CA ASP A 119 -2.11 17.60 -22.68
C ASP A 119 -0.72 17.53 -22.03
N TRP A 120 0.30 17.50 -22.86
CA TRP A 120 1.69 17.39 -22.41
C TRP A 120 2.23 18.61 -21.64
N ARG A 121 1.54 19.73 -21.64
CA ARG A 121 1.87 20.85 -20.76
C ARG A 121 1.56 20.54 -19.31
N ARG A 122 0.75 19.53 -19.08
CA ARG A 122 0.39 18.98 -17.77
C ARG A 122 1.15 17.70 -17.43
N GLU A 123 2.32 17.49 -18.08
CA GLU A 123 3.19 16.36 -17.78
C GLU A 123 3.64 16.40 -16.33
N VAL A 124 3.58 15.24 -15.66
CA VAL A 124 3.97 15.07 -14.26
C VAL A 124 5.10 14.05 -14.17
N ARG A 125 6.11 14.36 -13.38
CA ARG A 125 7.20 13.45 -13.04
C ARG A 125 7.32 13.36 -11.53
N THR A 126 7.06 12.20 -10.97
CA THR A 126 7.00 12.05 -9.50
C THR A 126 8.35 12.28 -8.82
N CYS A 127 9.46 12.18 -9.56
CA CYS A 127 10.82 12.46 -9.08
C CYS A 127 11.22 13.95 -9.10
N ASP A 128 10.40 14.83 -9.66
CA ASP A 128 10.70 16.25 -9.66
C ASP A 128 10.44 16.86 -8.27
N PRO A 129 11.35 17.73 -7.75
CA PRO A 129 11.17 18.38 -6.45
C PRO A 129 9.86 19.13 -6.31
N GLU A 130 9.39 19.78 -7.39
CA GLU A 130 8.13 20.51 -7.45
C GLU A 130 6.91 19.59 -7.24
N TYR A 131 7.04 18.31 -7.57
CA TYR A 131 6.01 17.31 -7.32
C TYR A 131 6.14 16.70 -5.93
N TYR A 132 7.28 16.08 -5.59
CA TYR A 132 7.39 15.29 -4.35
C TYR A 132 7.39 16.13 -3.07
N ARG A 133 7.64 17.46 -3.14
CA ARG A 133 7.46 18.34 -2.00
C ARG A 133 6.07 18.26 -1.38
N TRP A 134 5.05 18.01 -2.21
CA TRP A 134 3.67 17.83 -1.74
C TRP A 134 3.45 16.50 -1.05
N THR A 135 4.12 15.45 -1.50
CA THR A 135 4.16 14.16 -0.81
C THR A 135 4.82 14.29 0.56
N GLN A 136 5.93 15.03 0.63
CA GLN A 136 6.62 15.31 1.88
C GLN A 136 5.77 16.15 2.82
N TRP A 137 5.10 17.17 2.30
CA TRP A 137 4.17 17.97 3.08
C TRP A 137 3.01 17.13 3.64
N ALA A 138 2.36 16.33 2.81
CA ALA A 138 1.28 15.44 3.25
C ALA A 138 1.74 14.46 4.32
N PHE A 139 2.96 13.93 4.21
CA PHE A 139 3.55 13.08 5.24
C PHE A 139 3.76 13.84 6.57
N ALA A 140 4.28 15.07 6.50
CA ALA A 140 4.48 15.91 7.68
C ALA A 140 3.15 16.25 8.36
N GLU A 141 2.10 16.53 7.59
CA GLU A 141 0.73 16.73 8.12
C GLU A 141 0.24 15.46 8.82
N MET A 142 0.39 14.28 8.20
CA MET A 142 0.00 13.02 8.85
C MET A 142 0.80 12.75 10.14
N PHE A 143 2.08 13.10 10.18
CA PHE A 143 2.88 13.00 11.40
C PHE A 143 2.42 13.98 12.49
N GLY A 144 1.98 15.17 12.10
CA GLY A 144 1.44 16.20 12.96
C GLY A 144 0.00 15.97 13.47
N HIS A 145 -0.64 14.86 13.04
CA HIS A 145 -2.06 14.60 13.34
C HIS A 145 -2.31 13.20 13.92
N TYR A 146 -3.44 13.05 14.59
CA TYR A 146 -4.02 11.78 15.02
C TYR A 146 -5.47 11.67 14.52
N TYR A 147 -6.06 10.50 14.53
CA TYR A 147 -7.46 10.31 14.16
C TYR A 147 -8.34 10.21 15.40
N ASP A 148 -9.24 11.19 15.55
CA ASP A 148 -10.21 11.25 16.62
C ASP A 148 -11.49 10.52 16.19
N ASN A 149 -11.82 9.43 16.89
CA ASN A 149 -12.98 8.61 16.58
C ASN A 149 -14.30 9.30 16.93
N THR A 150 -14.30 10.27 17.87
CA THR A 150 -15.52 10.96 18.28
C THR A 150 -16.03 11.92 17.19
N VAL A 151 -15.11 12.59 16.51
CA VAL A 151 -15.41 13.52 15.40
C VAL A 151 -15.13 12.93 14.03
N GLN A 152 -14.64 11.68 13.95
CA GLN A 152 -14.40 10.92 12.75
C GLN A 152 -13.49 11.62 11.72
N ARG A 153 -12.42 12.25 12.21
CA ARG A 153 -11.44 12.96 11.34
C ARG A 153 -10.08 13.09 11.99
N ALA A 154 -9.08 13.46 11.15
CA ALA A 154 -7.77 13.87 11.64
C ALA A 154 -7.85 15.18 12.42
N GLU A 155 -7.19 15.23 13.55
CA GLU A 155 -7.05 16.41 14.42
C GLU A 155 -5.56 16.61 14.73
N PRO A 156 -5.13 17.89 14.93
CA PRO A 156 -3.75 18.19 15.25
C PRO A 156 -3.28 17.50 16.54
N ILE A 157 -2.06 16.96 16.52
CA ILE A 157 -1.48 16.22 17.66
C ILE A 157 -1.46 17.06 18.95
N GLY A 158 -1.38 18.40 18.87
CA GLY A 158 -1.44 19.28 20.02
C GLY A 158 -2.75 19.18 20.81
N LYS A 159 -3.88 18.84 20.16
CA LYS A 159 -5.13 18.58 20.88
C LYS A 159 -5.04 17.31 21.74
N LEU A 160 -4.41 16.26 21.19
CA LEU A 160 -4.15 15.04 21.94
C LEU A 160 -3.23 15.32 23.13
N VAL A 161 -2.15 16.06 22.93
CA VAL A 161 -1.23 16.44 24.02
C VAL A 161 -1.96 17.16 25.13
N ALA A 162 -2.80 18.16 24.80
CA ALA A 162 -3.60 18.88 25.78
C ALA A 162 -4.57 17.96 26.56
N HIS A 163 -5.17 16.97 25.88
CA HIS A 163 -6.01 15.96 26.54
C HIS A 163 -5.19 15.10 27.52
N LEU A 164 -4.02 14.62 27.07
CA LEU A 164 -3.14 13.77 27.88
C LEU A 164 -2.59 14.52 29.11
N GLU A 165 -2.30 15.81 28.98
CA GLU A 165 -1.89 16.68 30.09
C GLU A 165 -3.00 16.86 31.15
N ALA A 166 -4.26 16.93 30.73
CA ALA A 166 -5.39 17.16 31.63
C ALA A 166 -5.95 15.86 32.23
N HIS A 167 -5.99 14.77 31.45
CA HIS A 167 -6.77 13.56 31.78
C HIS A 167 -5.99 12.26 31.66
N GLY A 168 -4.74 12.30 31.14
CA GLY A 168 -4.07 11.07 30.74
C GLY A 168 -4.81 10.42 29.55
N THR A 169 -4.95 9.11 29.59
CA THR A 169 -5.72 8.37 28.58
C THR A 169 -7.21 8.20 28.92
N GLU A 170 -7.67 8.73 30.04
CA GLU A 170 -9.08 8.63 30.45
C GLU A 170 -9.98 9.39 29.45
N GLY A 171 -11.04 8.73 28.97
CA GLY A 171 -12.00 9.31 28.03
C GLY A 171 -11.46 9.55 26.61
N LEU A 172 -10.24 9.12 26.29
CA LEU A 172 -9.66 9.26 24.96
C LEU A 172 -10.23 8.17 24.02
N ASP A 173 -10.93 8.60 22.97
CA ASP A 173 -11.38 7.73 21.88
C ASP A 173 -10.67 8.14 20.58
N ALA A 174 -9.53 7.52 20.31
CA ALA A 174 -8.68 7.79 19.16
C ALA A 174 -8.13 6.50 18.57
N ALA A 175 -7.91 6.51 17.24
CA ALA A 175 -7.27 5.38 16.55
C ALA A 175 -5.85 5.18 17.08
N GLN A 176 -5.52 3.97 17.52
CA GLN A 176 -4.27 3.64 18.20
C GLN A 176 -3.71 2.28 17.78
N THR A 177 -2.43 2.07 18.03
CA THR A 177 -1.75 0.79 17.77
C THR A 177 -1.98 -0.22 18.89
N ALA A 178 -1.90 0.26 20.15
CA ALA A 178 -2.08 -0.56 21.34
C ALA A 178 -2.91 0.22 22.38
N ALA A 179 -3.64 -0.49 23.22
CA ALA A 179 -4.33 0.11 24.34
C ALA A 179 -3.30 0.54 25.38
N LEU A 180 -3.05 1.85 25.46
CA LEU A 180 -2.23 2.45 26.51
C LEU A 180 -3.13 2.99 27.62
N SER A 181 -2.67 2.87 28.87
CA SER A 181 -3.36 3.41 30.04
C SER A 181 -2.34 4.09 30.96
N PHE A 182 -2.51 5.39 31.17
CA PHE A 182 -1.74 6.21 32.11
C PHE A 182 -2.51 7.46 32.50
N THR A 183 -2.21 7.97 33.67
CA THR A 183 -2.80 9.19 34.24
C THR A 183 -2.10 10.45 33.73
N ALA A 184 -2.72 11.63 33.95
CA ALA A 184 -2.08 12.91 33.65
C ALA A 184 -0.76 13.12 34.47
N ALA A 185 -0.71 12.61 35.71
CA ALA A 185 0.50 12.67 36.51
C ALA A 185 1.65 11.82 35.95
N GLU A 186 1.34 10.61 35.47
CA GLU A 186 2.33 9.74 34.77
C GLU A 186 2.79 10.37 33.47
N TRP A 187 1.88 10.96 32.68
CA TRP A 187 2.23 11.72 31.48
C TRP A 187 3.18 12.88 31.81
N ALA A 188 2.88 13.65 32.86
CA ALA A 188 3.72 14.77 33.29
C ALA A 188 5.11 14.34 33.76
N ALA A 189 5.25 13.13 34.32
CA ALA A 189 6.52 12.54 34.75
C ALA A 189 7.40 12.02 33.63
N MET A 190 6.83 11.76 32.44
CA MET A 190 7.58 11.31 31.26
C MET A 190 8.54 12.40 30.77
N ASP A 191 9.74 11.98 30.35
CA ASP A 191 10.64 12.85 29.61
C ASP A 191 10.14 13.10 28.16
N GLU A 192 10.79 14.00 27.44
CA GLU A 192 10.42 14.37 26.08
C GLU A 192 10.44 13.15 25.12
N ARG A 193 11.42 12.27 25.27
CA ARG A 193 11.55 11.07 24.43
C ARG A 193 10.45 10.05 24.73
N GLU A 194 10.11 9.85 25.99
CA GLU A 194 9.03 8.96 26.42
C GLU A 194 7.67 9.44 25.91
N ARG A 195 7.41 10.75 26.02
CA ARG A 195 6.18 11.38 25.48
C ARG A 195 6.10 11.21 23.97
N GLU A 196 7.19 11.49 23.24
CA GLU A 196 7.19 11.33 21.78
C GLU A 196 7.00 9.85 21.38
N GLN A 197 7.58 8.92 22.13
CA GLN A 197 7.36 7.49 21.89
C GLN A 197 5.90 7.08 22.17
N ALA A 198 5.27 7.59 23.20
CA ALA A 198 3.86 7.37 23.47
C ALA A 198 2.98 7.95 22.35
N LEU A 199 3.28 9.16 21.85
CA LEU A 199 2.53 9.79 20.76
C LEU A 199 2.55 9.00 19.46
N GLN A 200 3.60 8.19 19.18
CA GLN A 200 3.62 7.29 18.02
C GLN A 200 2.43 6.32 18.01
N ASN A 201 1.86 6.03 19.19
CA ASN A 201 0.69 5.16 19.32
C ASN A 201 -0.56 5.71 18.62
N TRP A 202 -0.65 7.02 18.41
CA TRP A 202 -1.83 7.70 17.84
C TRP A 202 -1.55 8.45 16.54
N ARG A 203 -0.30 8.86 16.25
CA ARG A 203 0.03 9.58 15.02
C ARG A 203 -0.45 8.84 13.78
N LEU A 204 -0.90 9.58 12.75
CA LEU A 204 -1.30 9.00 11.47
C LEU A 204 -0.11 8.48 10.67
N ALA A 205 1.05 9.14 10.73
CA ALA A 205 2.33 8.60 10.28
C ALA A 205 3.19 8.34 11.52
N PHE A 206 3.68 7.11 11.69
CA PHE A 206 4.42 6.69 12.88
C PHE A 206 5.50 5.68 12.55
N ARG A 207 6.47 5.51 13.45
CA ARG A 207 7.54 4.51 13.33
C ARG A 207 7.23 3.31 14.20
N ALA A 208 7.28 2.13 13.61
CA ALA A 208 7.12 0.86 14.33
C ALA A 208 8.11 -0.19 13.83
N ASP A 209 8.41 -1.15 14.70
CA ASP A 209 9.15 -2.35 14.30
C ASP A 209 8.18 -3.28 13.57
N THR A 210 8.53 -3.66 12.34
CA THR A 210 7.74 -4.58 11.52
C THR A 210 8.62 -5.61 10.84
N GLN A 211 8.05 -6.75 10.48
CA GLN A 211 8.71 -7.74 9.66
C GLN A 211 8.74 -7.25 8.21
N VAL A 212 9.92 -7.29 7.60
CA VAL A 212 10.14 -6.87 6.22
C VAL A 212 10.90 -7.94 5.44
N ASN A 213 10.68 -7.98 4.13
CA ASN A 213 11.44 -8.84 3.22
C ASN A 213 12.78 -8.15 2.92
N TRP A 214 13.83 -8.52 3.63
CA TRP A 214 15.17 -7.95 3.42
C TRP A 214 15.96 -8.76 2.41
N CYS A 215 16.51 -8.11 1.39
CA CYS A 215 17.43 -8.69 0.43
C CYS A 215 18.81 -8.06 0.60
N GLU A 216 19.76 -8.81 1.14
CA GLU A 216 21.13 -8.33 1.41
C GLU A 216 21.85 -7.96 0.11
N ALA A 217 21.70 -8.78 -0.94
CA ALA A 217 22.35 -8.56 -2.23
C ALA A 217 21.86 -7.31 -2.96
N LEU A 218 20.59 -6.92 -2.76
CA LEU A 218 20.01 -5.70 -3.31
C LEU A 218 20.13 -4.51 -2.35
N GLY A 219 20.49 -4.75 -1.09
CA GLY A 219 20.65 -3.74 -0.05
C GLY A 219 19.34 -3.01 0.31
N THR A 220 18.17 -3.67 0.14
CA THR A 220 16.88 -3.01 0.30
C THR A 220 15.79 -3.95 0.81
N VAL A 221 14.70 -3.35 1.27
CA VAL A 221 13.43 -4.02 1.59
C VAL A 221 12.62 -4.20 0.31
N LEU A 222 12.05 -5.38 0.13
CA LEU A 222 11.22 -5.74 -1.01
C LEU A 222 9.75 -5.83 -0.63
N ALA A 223 8.87 -5.39 -1.52
CA ALA A 223 7.44 -5.64 -1.42
C ALA A 223 7.13 -7.14 -1.56
N ASN A 224 5.97 -7.59 -1.09
CA ASN A 224 5.59 -9.00 -1.20
C ASN A 224 5.54 -9.50 -2.66
N ASP A 225 5.17 -8.63 -3.59
CA ASP A 225 5.13 -8.96 -5.02
C ASP A 225 6.51 -9.09 -5.68
N GLU A 226 7.56 -8.61 -5.01
CA GLU A 226 8.95 -8.69 -5.47
C GLU A 226 9.69 -9.91 -4.93
N VAL A 227 8.99 -10.78 -4.17
CA VAL A 227 9.54 -12.01 -3.60
C VAL A 227 8.75 -13.21 -4.11
N LYS A 228 9.47 -14.22 -4.61
CA LYS A 228 8.91 -15.50 -5.06
C LYS A 228 9.80 -16.65 -4.60
N ASP A 229 9.21 -17.66 -3.98
CA ASP A 229 9.91 -18.85 -3.47
C ASP A 229 11.13 -18.51 -2.55
N GLY A 230 11.01 -17.42 -1.75
CA GLY A 230 12.10 -16.95 -0.88
C GLY A 230 13.24 -16.22 -1.61
N LEU A 231 13.07 -15.93 -2.90
CA LEU A 231 14.03 -15.23 -3.73
C LEU A 231 13.45 -13.92 -4.26
N SER A 232 14.30 -12.93 -4.49
CA SER A 232 13.91 -11.70 -5.16
C SER A 232 13.55 -11.99 -6.63
N VAL A 233 12.43 -11.45 -7.11
CA VAL A 233 12.04 -11.56 -8.55
C VAL A 233 13.12 -10.96 -9.44
N ARG A 234 13.78 -9.92 -8.95
CA ARG A 234 14.92 -9.28 -9.62
C ARG A 234 16.22 -9.88 -9.10
N GLY A 235 16.92 -10.59 -9.97
CA GLY A 235 18.25 -11.15 -9.72
C GLY A 235 18.26 -12.51 -9.02
N GLY A 236 17.14 -13.02 -8.52
CA GLY A 236 17.05 -14.35 -7.89
C GLY A 236 17.84 -14.48 -6.59
N TYR A 237 18.00 -13.40 -5.84
CA TYR A 237 18.78 -13.38 -4.59
C TYR A 237 17.95 -13.84 -3.39
N PRO A 238 18.57 -14.48 -2.39
CA PRO A 238 17.88 -14.86 -1.16
C PRO A 238 17.27 -13.67 -0.43
N VAL A 239 16.04 -13.84 0.04
CA VAL A 239 15.29 -12.85 0.83
C VAL A 239 14.99 -13.45 2.19
N VAL A 240 15.22 -12.66 3.25
CA VAL A 240 14.99 -13.08 4.63
C VAL A 240 13.99 -12.15 5.31
N GLN A 241 13.19 -12.71 6.21
CA GLN A 241 12.35 -11.91 7.09
C GLN A 241 13.23 -11.26 8.16
N LYS A 242 13.19 -9.94 8.24
CA LYS A 242 13.97 -9.16 9.20
C LYS A 242 13.08 -8.15 9.92
N ARG A 243 13.22 -8.05 11.24
CA ARG A 243 12.54 -7.01 12.00
C ARG A 243 13.31 -5.71 11.88
N MET A 244 12.66 -4.68 11.37
CA MET A 244 13.24 -3.35 11.15
C MET A 244 12.25 -2.25 11.51
N LYS A 245 12.77 -1.10 11.96
CA LYS A 245 11.96 0.10 12.12
C LYS A 245 11.60 0.67 10.77
N GLN A 246 10.30 0.78 10.51
CA GLN A 246 9.73 1.33 9.28
C GLN A 246 8.73 2.43 9.59
N TRP A 247 8.56 3.35 8.65
CA TRP A 247 7.44 4.27 8.68
C TRP A 247 6.14 3.52 8.32
N GLN A 248 5.11 3.79 9.10
CA GLN A 248 3.77 3.23 8.91
C GLN A 248 2.78 4.38 8.73
N LEU A 249 1.76 4.17 7.92
CA LEU A 249 0.60 5.05 7.83
C LEU A 249 -0.61 4.34 8.43
N ARG A 250 -1.35 5.02 9.30
CA ARG A 250 -2.52 4.46 9.99
C ARG A 250 -3.76 4.47 9.09
N VAL A 251 -3.67 3.77 7.96
CA VAL A 251 -4.74 3.71 6.95
C VAL A 251 -6.01 3.07 7.49
N THR A 252 -5.89 2.15 8.47
CA THR A 252 -7.01 1.48 9.11
C THR A 252 -7.94 2.42 9.87
N ALA A 253 -7.46 3.59 10.32
CA ALA A 253 -8.30 4.62 10.92
C ALA A 253 -9.39 5.16 9.97
N TYR A 254 -9.16 5.04 8.67
CA TYR A 254 -10.09 5.49 7.63
C TYR A 254 -10.89 4.35 7.00
N ALA A 255 -10.71 3.10 7.44
CA ALA A 255 -11.30 1.92 6.80
C ALA A 255 -12.83 2.00 6.73
N GLN A 256 -13.51 2.37 7.84
CA GLN A 256 -14.95 2.53 7.85
C GLN A 256 -15.42 3.64 6.91
N ARG A 257 -14.74 4.80 6.95
CA ARG A 257 -15.07 5.94 6.08
C ARG A 257 -14.89 5.60 4.60
N MET A 258 -13.86 4.83 4.25
CA MET A 258 -13.66 4.35 2.88
C MET A 258 -14.79 3.39 2.46
N LEU A 259 -15.19 2.49 3.36
CA LEU A 259 -16.28 1.54 3.12
C LEU A 259 -17.61 2.26 2.86
N ASP A 260 -17.97 3.23 3.71
CA ASP A 260 -19.19 4.04 3.58
C ASP A 260 -19.15 4.89 2.30
N GLY A 261 -17.97 5.41 1.94
CA GLY A 261 -17.77 6.20 0.74
C GLY A 261 -18.04 5.46 -0.57
N LEU A 262 -17.91 4.13 -0.60
CA LEU A 262 -18.21 3.32 -1.80
C LEU A 262 -19.66 3.47 -2.27
N ASP A 263 -20.58 3.70 -1.35
CA ASP A 263 -22.02 3.81 -1.68
C ASP A 263 -22.33 5.11 -2.42
N THR A 264 -21.46 6.13 -2.31
CA THR A 264 -21.60 7.42 -2.99
C THR A 264 -21.03 7.45 -4.42
N LEU A 265 -20.32 6.38 -4.82
CA LEU A 265 -19.63 6.32 -6.11
C LEU A 265 -20.52 5.72 -7.21
N GLU A 266 -20.42 6.27 -8.42
CA GLU A 266 -21.04 5.74 -9.63
C GLU A 266 -20.18 4.63 -10.28
N TRP A 267 -19.79 3.64 -9.46
CA TRP A 267 -19.01 2.49 -9.90
C TRP A 267 -19.90 1.25 -10.10
N SER A 268 -19.43 0.29 -10.91
CA SER A 268 -20.11 -0.99 -11.03
C SER A 268 -20.13 -1.75 -9.69
N ASP A 269 -21.18 -2.53 -9.45
CA ASP A 269 -21.33 -3.31 -8.21
C ASP A 269 -20.17 -4.29 -8.01
N SER A 270 -19.68 -4.90 -9.08
CA SER A 270 -18.53 -5.81 -9.03
C SER A 270 -17.27 -5.12 -8.53
N LEU A 271 -17.01 -3.86 -8.97
CA LEU A 271 -15.86 -3.10 -8.50
C LEU A 271 -16.02 -2.69 -7.03
N LYS A 272 -17.21 -2.24 -6.63
CA LYS A 272 -17.50 -1.93 -5.22
C LYS A 272 -17.31 -3.15 -4.33
N GLU A 273 -17.74 -4.33 -4.79
CA GLU A 273 -17.59 -5.58 -4.03
C GLU A 273 -16.13 -5.98 -3.86
N ILE A 274 -15.30 -5.82 -4.89
CA ILE A 274 -13.83 -6.03 -4.80
C ILE A 274 -13.23 -5.11 -3.73
N GLN A 275 -13.63 -3.83 -3.70
CA GLN A 275 -13.14 -2.88 -2.70
C GLN A 275 -13.62 -3.21 -1.29
N ARG A 276 -14.89 -3.60 -1.11
CA ARG A 276 -15.43 -4.05 0.19
C ARG A 276 -14.68 -5.26 0.72
N ASN A 277 -14.43 -6.24 -0.13
CA ASN A 277 -13.67 -7.45 0.22
C ASN A 277 -12.22 -7.14 0.58
N TRP A 278 -11.60 -6.15 -0.08
CA TRP A 278 -10.24 -5.69 0.24
C TRP A 278 -10.20 -4.98 1.59
N ILE A 279 -11.15 -4.10 1.90
CA ILE A 279 -11.25 -3.44 3.22
C ILE A 279 -11.52 -4.48 4.30
N GLY A 280 -12.34 -5.50 4.02
CA GLY A 280 -12.44 -6.72 4.80
C GLY A 280 -13.05 -6.52 6.19
N ARG A 281 -14.11 -5.69 6.33
CA ARG A 281 -14.80 -5.56 7.62
C ARG A 281 -15.37 -6.89 8.08
N SER A 282 -14.95 -7.33 9.24
CA SER A 282 -15.44 -8.56 9.89
C SER A 282 -16.18 -8.22 11.20
N VAL A 283 -17.27 -8.94 11.44
CA VAL A 283 -18.01 -8.90 12.71
C VAL A 283 -17.99 -10.30 13.31
N GLY A 284 -17.59 -10.40 14.56
CA GLY A 284 -17.43 -11.69 15.23
C GLY A 284 -17.28 -11.55 16.75
N ALA A 285 -16.80 -12.61 17.37
CA ALA A 285 -16.56 -12.66 18.80
C ALA A 285 -15.10 -12.96 19.11
N GLN A 286 -14.58 -12.35 20.15
CA GLN A 286 -13.31 -12.66 20.76
C GLN A 286 -13.54 -13.78 21.79
N VAL A 287 -12.79 -14.85 21.69
CA VAL A 287 -12.94 -16.04 22.52
C VAL A 287 -11.58 -16.40 23.11
N PHE A 288 -11.58 -16.81 24.38
CA PHE A 288 -10.38 -17.18 25.10
C PHE A 288 -10.45 -18.68 25.45
N PHE A 289 -9.39 -19.40 25.08
CA PHE A 289 -9.23 -20.81 25.42
C PHE A 289 -8.14 -20.95 26.49
N ASP A 290 -8.42 -21.69 27.55
CA ASP A 290 -7.41 -22.04 28.53
C ASP A 290 -6.39 -23.02 27.90
N ILE A 291 -5.12 -22.90 28.24
CA ILE A 291 -4.06 -23.78 27.77
C ILE A 291 -3.76 -24.78 28.90
N GLU A 292 -3.86 -26.08 28.61
CA GLU A 292 -3.60 -27.13 29.60
C GLU A 292 -2.19 -27.01 30.19
N GLY A 293 -2.11 -26.94 31.52
CA GLY A 293 -0.84 -26.78 32.23
C GLY A 293 -0.19 -25.38 32.18
N SER A 294 -0.94 -24.36 31.78
CA SER A 294 -0.49 -22.96 31.75
C SER A 294 -1.55 -22.03 32.35
N GLU A 295 -1.13 -20.91 32.93
CA GLU A 295 -2.04 -19.86 33.35
C GLU A 295 -2.45 -18.93 32.17
N ARG A 296 -1.87 -19.13 31.02
CA ARG A 296 -2.15 -18.32 29.82
C ARG A 296 -3.43 -18.75 29.15
N LYS A 297 -4.08 -17.79 28.49
CA LYS A 297 -5.25 -18.03 27.62
C LYS A 297 -4.90 -17.67 26.19
N LEU A 298 -5.28 -18.56 25.27
CA LEU A 298 -5.14 -18.30 23.85
C LEU A 298 -6.38 -17.52 23.39
N GLU A 299 -6.14 -16.29 22.98
CA GLU A 299 -7.17 -15.40 22.42
C GLU A 299 -7.31 -15.64 20.93
N VAL A 300 -8.56 -15.82 20.48
CA VAL A 300 -8.91 -15.96 19.08
C VAL A 300 -10.09 -15.07 18.72
N PHE A 301 -10.13 -14.60 17.49
CA PHE A 301 -11.28 -13.94 16.90
C PHE A 301 -11.98 -14.90 15.94
N THR A 302 -13.31 -15.04 16.04
CA THR A 302 -14.09 -15.84 15.13
C THR A 302 -15.33 -15.12 14.63
N THR A 303 -15.64 -15.25 13.34
CA THR A 303 -16.89 -14.79 12.72
C THR A 303 -18.01 -15.82 12.89
N ARG A 304 -17.69 -17.02 13.42
CA ARG A 304 -18.62 -18.13 13.60
C ARG A 304 -18.59 -18.66 15.04
N PRO A 305 -18.96 -17.84 16.05
CA PRO A 305 -18.99 -18.28 17.44
C PRO A 305 -19.97 -19.43 17.70
N ASP A 306 -20.97 -19.57 16.84
CA ASP A 306 -21.94 -20.66 16.86
C ASP A 306 -21.35 -22.06 16.66
N THR A 307 -20.13 -22.14 16.09
CA THR A 307 -19.44 -23.41 15.82
C THR A 307 -18.46 -23.82 16.92
N ILE A 308 -18.38 -23.07 18.02
CA ILE A 308 -17.34 -23.26 19.06
C ILE A 308 -17.36 -24.69 19.64
N TYR A 309 -18.56 -25.27 19.84
CA TYR A 309 -18.69 -26.63 20.39
C TYR A 309 -18.23 -27.74 19.42
N GLY A 310 -17.97 -27.41 18.17
CA GLY A 310 -17.42 -28.31 17.16
C GLY A 310 -15.90 -28.19 16.97
N VAL A 311 -15.23 -27.34 17.72
CA VAL A 311 -13.77 -27.15 17.61
C VAL A 311 -13.05 -28.37 18.14
N THR A 312 -12.21 -28.99 17.30
CA THR A 312 -11.44 -30.21 17.62
C THR A 312 -9.95 -29.97 17.65
N PHE A 313 -9.47 -28.84 17.11
CA PHE A 313 -8.08 -28.42 17.18
C PHE A 313 -7.95 -26.91 17.09
N MET A 314 -6.85 -26.38 17.62
CA MET A 314 -6.47 -24.98 17.55
C MET A 314 -5.20 -24.82 16.72
N VAL A 315 -5.08 -23.72 15.98
CA VAL A 315 -3.92 -23.43 15.13
C VAL A 315 -3.32 -22.10 15.55
N ILE A 316 -1.98 -22.08 15.67
CA ILE A 316 -1.21 -20.83 15.81
C ILE A 316 -0.28 -20.67 14.62
N ALA A 317 0.01 -19.42 14.24
CA ALA A 317 0.94 -19.14 13.16
C ALA A 317 2.37 -19.62 13.52
N PRO A 318 3.16 -20.11 12.55
CA PRO A 318 4.54 -20.53 12.81
C PRO A 318 5.44 -19.43 13.38
N GLU A 319 5.08 -18.17 13.16
CA GLU A 319 5.79 -16.98 13.65
C GLU A 319 5.33 -16.51 15.03
N HIS A 320 4.29 -17.11 15.60
CA HIS A 320 3.74 -16.71 16.89
C HIS A 320 4.78 -16.90 18.00
N GLU A 321 4.93 -15.92 18.87
CA GLU A 321 5.94 -15.91 19.94
C GLU A 321 5.83 -17.10 20.90
N TRP A 322 4.64 -17.65 21.07
CA TRP A 322 4.38 -18.78 21.97
C TRP A 322 4.63 -20.15 21.36
N VAL A 323 5.01 -20.24 20.07
CA VAL A 323 5.28 -21.54 19.41
C VAL A 323 6.31 -22.35 20.20
N GLY A 324 7.42 -21.73 20.60
CA GLY A 324 8.47 -22.40 21.36
C GLY A 324 8.01 -22.89 22.74
N GLU A 325 7.19 -22.11 23.43
CA GLU A 325 6.64 -22.41 24.75
C GLU A 325 5.58 -23.53 24.69
N LEU A 326 4.70 -23.45 23.69
CA LEU A 326 3.62 -24.42 23.48
C LEU A 326 4.08 -25.71 22.80
N THR A 327 5.37 -25.83 22.47
CA THR A 327 5.92 -27.03 21.83
C THR A 327 6.51 -27.96 22.88
N THR A 328 5.96 -29.19 23.01
CA THR A 328 6.47 -30.20 23.88
C THR A 328 7.86 -30.67 23.44
N LYS A 329 8.65 -31.28 24.37
CA LYS A 329 9.99 -31.79 24.04
C LYS A 329 9.94 -32.81 22.90
N ALA A 330 8.89 -33.64 22.85
CA ALA A 330 8.72 -34.67 21.83
C ALA A 330 8.46 -34.11 20.43
N ALA A 331 7.72 -32.98 20.32
CA ALA A 331 7.37 -32.35 19.05
C ALA A 331 8.40 -31.33 18.56
N ARG A 332 9.42 -31.02 19.37
CA ARG A 332 10.31 -29.87 19.11
C ARG A 332 11.02 -29.92 17.76
N ALA A 333 11.59 -31.07 17.40
CA ALA A 333 12.30 -31.18 16.13
C ALA A 333 11.40 -30.96 14.90
N ASP A 334 10.22 -31.55 14.92
CA ASP A 334 9.25 -31.43 13.81
C ASP A 334 8.72 -29.99 13.70
N VAL A 335 8.43 -29.33 14.84
CA VAL A 335 7.96 -27.94 14.87
C VAL A 335 9.05 -26.99 14.37
N GLU A 336 10.30 -27.12 14.84
CA GLU A 336 11.41 -26.29 14.38
C GLU A 336 11.66 -26.44 12.87
N GLN A 337 11.60 -27.65 12.35
CA GLN A 337 11.69 -27.90 10.91
C GLN A 337 10.54 -27.25 10.14
N TYR A 338 9.31 -27.36 10.62
CA TYR A 338 8.14 -26.76 9.99
C TYR A 338 8.20 -25.24 10.00
N VAL A 339 8.61 -24.62 11.13
CA VAL A 339 8.80 -23.17 11.25
C VAL A 339 9.86 -22.68 10.26
N ALA A 340 10.99 -23.39 10.13
CA ALA A 340 12.04 -23.04 9.18
C ALA A 340 11.55 -23.09 7.74
N GLN A 341 10.80 -24.12 7.36
CA GLN A 341 10.20 -24.24 6.02
C GLN A 341 9.13 -23.16 5.75
N SER A 342 8.32 -22.85 6.77
CA SER A 342 7.25 -21.84 6.65
C SER A 342 7.80 -20.43 6.45
N LYS A 343 8.95 -20.10 7.05
CA LYS A 343 9.65 -18.82 6.88
C LYS A 343 10.11 -18.56 5.44
N LEU A 344 10.28 -19.59 4.63
CA LEU A 344 10.67 -19.48 3.23
C LEU A 344 9.50 -19.14 2.31
N ARG A 345 8.24 -19.25 2.78
CA ARG A 345 7.05 -18.96 2.00
C ARG A 345 6.63 -17.50 2.18
N SER A 346 6.39 -16.81 1.07
CA SER A 346 5.79 -15.48 1.11
C SER A 346 4.33 -15.53 1.58
N GLU A 347 3.83 -14.42 2.11
CA GLU A 347 2.42 -14.28 2.51
C GLU A 347 1.47 -14.52 1.33
N ARG A 348 1.83 -14.02 0.15
CA ARG A 348 1.08 -14.23 -1.09
C ARG A 348 0.96 -15.72 -1.47
N GLU A 349 2.05 -16.48 -1.33
CA GLU A 349 2.03 -17.93 -1.56
C GLU A 349 1.15 -18.67 -0.57
N ARG A 350 1.14 -18.26 0.68
CA ARG A 350 0.26 -18.81 1.72
C ARG A 350 -1.21 -18.55 1.38
N ILE A 351 -1.55 -17.34 0.92
CA ILE A 351 -2.90 -16.96 0.49
C ILE A 351 -3.30 -17.70 -0.80
N ALA A 352 -2.41 -17.80 -1.79
CA ALA A 352 -2.69 -18.46 -3.07
C ALA A 352 -2.85 -19.98 -2.95
N GLN A 353 -2.19 -20.61 -1.99
CA GLN A 353 -2.22 -22.07 -1.77
C GLN A 353 -3.30 -22.52 -0.78
N THR A 354 -4.44 -21.85 -0.73
CA THR A 354 -5.57 -22.17 0.18
C THR A 354 -6.05 -23.63 0.12
N ARG A 355 -5.76 -24.35 -0.97
CA ARG A 355 -6.09 -25.77 -1.14
C ARG A 355 -5.09 -26.73 -0.48
N ARG A 356 -3.92 -26.24 -0.06
CA ARG A 356 -2.87 -27.08 0.56
C ARG A 356 -2.69 -26.70 2.02
N VAL A 357 -3.48 -27.34 2.86
CA VAL A 357 -3.37 -27.20 4.31
C VAL A 357 -2.16 -28.02 4.79
N SER A 358 -1.27 -27.39 5.56
CA SER A 358 -0.14 -28.05 6.21
C SER A 358 -0.02 -27.56 7.65
N GLY A 359 0.47 -28.41 8.52
CA GLY A 359 0.67 -28.10 9.93
C GLY A 359 1.43 -29.22 10.63
N VAL A 360 1.89 -28.94 11.83
CA VAL A 360 2.54 -29.91 12.72
C VAL A 360 1.99 -29.73 14.12
N ALA A 361 1.77 -30.83 14.83
CA ALA A 361 1.26 -30.80 16.20
C ALA A 361 2.34 -30.29 17.18
N THR A 362 2.00 -29.35 18.03
CA THR A 362 2.88 -28.86 19.11
C THR A 362 2.95 -29.82 20.30
N GLY A 363 1.95 -30.66 20.44
CA GLY A 363 1.78 -31.56 21.59
C GLY A 363 1.10 -30.92 22.79
N SER A 364 0.72 -29.65 22.73
CA SER A 364 -0.08 -28.94 23.76
C SER A 364 -1.56 -28.92 23.40
N TYR A 365 -2.41 -28.75 24.40
CA TYR A 365 -3.86 -28.73 24.26
C TYR A 365 -4.46 -27.42 24.76
N ALA A 366 -5.49 -26.96 24.08
CA ALA A 366 -6.37 -25.91 24.55
C ALA A 366 -7.70 -26.53 25.03
N VAL A 367 -8.27 -25.94 26.05
CA VAL A 367 -9.54 -26.40 26.66
C VAL A 367 -10.68 -25.54 26.11
N ASN A 368 -11.68 -26.22 25.56
CA ASN A 368 -12.90 -25.58 25.03
C ASN A 368 -14.02 -25.62 26.08
#